data_cef98f566402d7c89f0a24868845c092
#
_entry.id   cef98f566402d7c89f0a24868845c092
#
_cell.length_a   1.000
_cell.length_b   1.000
_cell.length_c   1.000
_cell.angle_alpha   90.00
_cell.angle_beta   90.00
_cell.angle_gamma   90.00
#
_symmetry.space_group_name_H-M   'P 1'
#
loop_
_entity.id
_entity.type
_entity.pdbx_description
1 polymer ?
#
loop_
_entity_poly.entity_id
_entity_poly.type
_entity_poly.pdbx_seq_one_letter_code
_entity_poly.pdbx_strand_id
1 'polypeptide(L)'
;MKKHNSYSSFIPGFARGCLLIVLCSGFGSVMAQDTTAKKAAKPADTSAEAPVVKKKSFVKNTFEGNYLIDDQSVMVPIKGTFEFDIQHRFGTVQHGFSDAFGLFAGANMKLNLSYVPVNNLQIGLGASNENMQVDGNIKFAIIRQTKDGSMPVSVTYYVNSIMDTRKADNTTLFVNTSDRFSFYNEIIIARKFSENFSLQISPSYSHFNNLQGYQDASGKVMPIWNHDNFAVELGGKLKVSDGMSLIANYDQPVTQNPAQNPRPNISFGIDMRTSGHDFQIFIGNYGSLSPQNNTFFNQNDYKKGEFLIGFNISRLWNF
;
A
#
# COMPACT_ATOMS: atom_id res chain seq x y z
N MET A 1 19.80 26.03 -24.08
CA MET A 1 19.00 24.84 -24.46
C MET A 1 19.64 23.62 -23.82
N LYS A 2 19.09 23.11 -22.71
CA LYS A 2 19.57 21.89 -22.08
C LYS A 2 18.94 20.70 -22.78
N LYS A 3 19.74 19.89 -23.48
CA LYS A 3 19.27 18.61 -24.05
C LYS A 3 19.08 17.63 -22.91
N HIS A 4 17.86 17.18 -22.72
CA HIS A 4 17.56 16.03 -21.84
C HIS A 4 17.87 14.75 -22.63
N ASN A 5 18.87 13.99 -22.19
CA ASN A 5 19.15 12.68 -22.73
C ASN A 5 18.60 11.62 -21.77
N SER A 6 17.81 10.71 -22.30
CA SER A 6 17.34 9.54 -21.56
C SER A 6 18.44 8.49 -21.45
N TYR A 7 18.58 7.92 -20.26
CA TYR A 7 19.44 6.76 -20.01
C TYR A 7 18.59 5.50 -19.99
N SER A 8 18.64 4.74 -21.06
CA SER A 8 18.08 3.39 -21.12
C SER A 8 19.24 2.41 -20.91
N SER A 9 19.28 1.73 -19.76
CA SER A 9 20.21 0.65 -19.55
C SER A 9 19.71 -0.58 -20.31
N PHE A 10 20.23 -0.78 -21.51
CA PHE A 10 20.05 -2.00 -22.27
C PHE A 10 20.93 -3.09 -21.65
N ILE A 11 20.36 -3.90 -20.76
CA ILE A 11 20.96 -5.18 -20.33
C ILE A 11 20.36 -6.25 -21.23
N PRO A 12 21.13 -6.91 -22.09
CA PRO A 12 20.60 -7.98 -22.92
C PRO A 12 20.26 -9.19 -22.03
N GLY A 13 19.01 -9.58 -22.06
CA GLY A 13 18.57 -10.95 -21.89
C GLY A 13 18.90 -11.65 -20.57
N PHE A 14 18.34 -11.16 -19.48
CA PHE A 14 17.91 -12.05 -18.41
C PHE A 14 16.46 -11.69 -18.10
N ALA A 15 15.57 -12.55 -18.55
CA ALA A 15 14.20 -12.59 -18.10
C ALA A 15 14.21 -12.81 -16.59
N ARG A 16 14.31 -11.75 -15.80
CA ARG A 16 13.93 -11.77 -14.39
C ARG A 16 12.43 -11.79 -14.37
N GLY A 17 11.93 -13.03 -14.54
CA GLY A 17 10.52 -13.33 -14.39
C GLY A 17 10.05 -12.77 -13.05
N CYS A 18 8.97 -12.01 -13.10
CA CYS A 18 8.07 -11.95 -11.99
C CYS A 18 7.86 -13.39 -11.51
N LEU A 19 8.33 -13.70 -10.31
CA LEU A 19 8.04 -14.95 -9.65
C LEU A 19 6.56 -14.91 -9.26
N LEU A 20 5.70 -15.06 -10.26
CA LEU A 20 4.32 -15.46 -10.12
C LEU A 20 4.38 -16.92 -9.68
N ILE A 21 4.50 -17.16 -8.37
CA ILE A 21 4.22 -18.47 -7.80
C ILE A 21 2.71 -18.67 -7.91
N VAL A 22 2.28 -19.12 -9.06
CA VAL A 22 0.97 -19.75 -9.24
C VAL A 22 1.10 -21.12 -8.61
N LEU A 23 0.80 -21.24 -7.34
CA LEU A 23 0.51 -22.50 -6.68
C LEU A 23 -0.86 -23.00 -7.16
N CYS A 24 -0.92 -23.51 -8.39
CA CYS A 24 -1.97 -24.41 -8.83
C CYS A 24 -1.60 -25.82 -8.38
N SER A 25 -2.05 -26.21 -7.21
CA SER A 25 -2.07 -27.62 -6.80
C SER A 25 -3.46 -28.01 -6.41
N GLY A 26 -4.08 -28.79 -7.30
CA GLY A 26 -4.92 -29.95 -7.05
C GLY A 26 -6.17 -29.76 -6.17
N PHE A 27 -7.27 -29.28 -6.77
CA PHE A 27 -8.58 -29.61 -6.26
C PHE A 27 -8.91 -31.06 -6.66
N GLY A 28 -8.64 -32.00 -5.78
CA GLY A 28 -9.19 -33.36 -5.85
C GLY A 28 -10.68 -33.31 -5.55
N SER A 29 -11.49 -33.61 -6.55
CA SER A 29 -12.92 -33.83 -6.42
C SER A 29 -13.16 -35.08 -5.59
N VAL A 30 -13.67 -34.93 -4.39
CA VAL A 30 -14.23 -36.04 -3.61
C VAL A 30 -15.65 -36.27 -4.10
N MET A 31 -15.84 -37.36 -4.88
CA MET A 31 -17.16 -37.88 -5.25
C MET A 31 -17.79 -38.49 -4.00
N ALA A 32 -18.94 -37.97 -3.64
CA ALA A 32 -19.81 -38.60 -2.65
C ALA A 32 -20.41 -39.86 -3.25
N GLN A 33 -20.09 -41.02 -2.68
CA GLN A 33 -20.82 -42.26 -2.96
C GLN A 33 -21.96 -42.38 -1.95
N ASP A 34 -23.13 -42.36 -2.52
CA ASP A 34 -24.41 -42.71 -1.86
C ASP A 34 -24.47 -44.23 -1.68
N THR A 35 -24.57 -44.72 -0.45
CA THR A 35 -24.90 -46.11 -0.19
C THR A 35 -25.98 -46.21 0.85
N THR A 36 -27.07 -46.74 0.38
CA THR A 36 -28.32 -47.16 1.02
C THR A 36 -28.21 -47.91 2.32
N ALA A 37 -29.18 -47.64 3.16
CA ALA A 37 -29.44 -48.16 4.49
C ALA A 37 -29.37 -49.68 4.66
N LYS A 38 -28.74 -50.08 5.76
CA LYS A 38 -29.12 -51.31 6.48
C LYS A 38 -29.26 -51.03 7.96
N LYS A 39 -30.46 -51.21 8.45
CA LYS A 39 -30.89 -51.11 9.85
C LYS A 39 -30.38 -52.33 10.62
N ALA A 40 -29.54 -52.13 11.61
CA ALA A 40 -29.22 -53.14 12.60
C ALA A 40 -28.77 -52.54 13.94
N ALA A 41 -29.48 -52.93 14.97
CA ALA A 41 -29.11 -53.10 16.39
C ALA A 41 -28.26 -52.02 17.09
N LYS A 42 -28.85 -51.47 18.11
CA LYS A 42 -28.30 -50.60 19.15
C LYS A 42 -27.26 -51.36 20.00
N PRO A 43 -26.06 -50.89 20.16
CA PRO A 43 -25.23 -51.13 21.33
C PRO A 43 -24.88 -49.83 22.06
N ALA A 44 -24.59 -50.03 23.30
CA ALA A 44 -24.30 -49.16 24.41
C ALA A 44 -23.53 -47.87 24.12
N ASP A 45 -23.96 -46.88 24.83
CA ASP A 45 -23.42 -45.58 25.09
C ASP A 45 -21.92 -45.63 25.42
N THR A 46 -21.10 -45.14 24.47
CA THR A 46 -19.74 -44.69 24.70
C THR A 46 -19.57 -43.43 23.85
N SER A 47 -20.09 -42.33 24.36
CA SER A 47 -19.89 -41.01 23.77
C SER A 47 -18.43 -40.58 23.98
N ALA A 48 -17.55 -41.04 23.08
CA ALA A 48 -16.33 -40.30 22.83
C ALA A 48 -16.75 -39.00 22.15
N GLU A 49 -16.84 -37.91 22.88
CA GLU A 49 -16.99 -36.55 22.33
C GLU A 49 -15.92 -36.35 21.25
N ALA A 50 -16.36 -36.22 20.01
CA ALA A 50 -15.47 -35.83 18.93
C ALA A 50 -14.80 -34.50 19.34
N PRO A 51 -13.48 -34.32 19.12
CA PRO A 51 -12.79 -33.10 19.50
C PRO A 51 -13.46 -31.91 18.86
N VAL A 52 -14.06 -31.03 19.67
CA VAL A 52 -14.66 -29.78 19.22
C VAL A 52 -13.53 -28.93 18.62
N VAL A 53 -13.43 -28.90 17.31
CA VAL A 53 -12.50 -28.03 16.59
C VAL A 53 -12.91 -26.61 16.91
N LYS A 54 -12.25 -25.97 17.88
CA LYS A 54 -12.49 -24.57 18.23
C LYS A 54 -12.23 -23.69 17.00
N LYS A 55 -13.28 -23.09 16.46
CA LYS A 55 -13.19 -22.16 15.34
C LYS A 55 -12.27 -20.99 15.73
N LYS A 56 -11.16 -20.80 14.99
CA LYS A 56 -10.21 -19.70 15.28
C LYS A 56 -10.92 -18.35 15.22
N SER A 57 -10.79 -17.57 16.28
CA SER A 57 -11.33 -16.20 16.36
C SER A 57 -10.21 -15.20 16.06
N PHE A 58 -10.38 -14.39 15.00
CA PHE A 58 -9.40 -13.40 14.60
C PHE A 58 -9.58 -12.08 15.34
N VAL A 59 -8.48 -11.37 15.53
CA VAL A 59 -8.48 -9.97 15.99
C VAL A 59 -9.11 -9.10 14.90
N LYS A 60 -9.94 -8.15 15.30
CA LYS A 60 -10.61 -7.21 14.40
C LYS A 60 -10.07 -5.79 14.61
N ASN A 61 -10.16 -4.97 13.56
CA ASN A 61 -9.86 -3.55 13.62
C ASN A 61 -8.46 -3.26 14.18
N THR A 62 -7.44 -3.92 13.62
CA THR A 62 -6.04 -3.56 13.88
C THR A 62 -5.83 -2.11 13.49
N PHE A 63 -6.29 -1.73 12.29
CA PHE A 63 -6.49 -0.35 11.84
C PHE A 63 -7.96 -0.16 11.45
N GLU A 64 -8.39 1.08 11.20
CA GLU A 64 -9.79 1.35 10.88
C GLU A 64 -10.09 1.06 9.41
N GLY A 65 -9.21 1.46 8.49
CA GLY A 65 -9.37 1.28 7.06
C GLY A 65 -8.18 0.57 6.40
N ASN A 66 -8.18 0.56 5.07
CA ASN A 66 -7.12 0.01 4.23
C ASN A 66 -5.86 0.88 4.20
N TYR A 67 -5.99 2.16 4.53
CA TYR A 67 -4.90 3.13 4.57
C TYR A 67 -4.58 3.55 6.00
N LEU A 68 -3.31 3.77 6.23
CA LEU A 68 -2.76 4.47 7.39
C LEU A 68 -2.01 5.69 6.85
N ILE A 69 -2.75 6.77 6.58
CA ILE A 69 -2.34 7.98 5.87
C ILE A 69 -1.95 7.68 4.43
N ASP A 70 -0.69 7.38 4.14
CA ASP A 70 -0.17 7.06 2.80
C ASP A 70 0.08 5.57 2.62
N ASP A 71 0.50 4.92 3.69
CA ASP A 71 0.84 3.51 3.69
C ASP A 71 -0.41 2.64 3.64
N GLN A 72 -0.23 1.43 3.12
CA GLN A 72 -1.24 0.40 3.24
C GLN A 72 -1.28 -0.14 4.67
N SER A 73 -2.47 -0.33 5.21
CA SER A 73 -2.62 -1.07 6.47
C SER A 73 -2.65 -2.58 6.22
N VAL A 74 -2.45 -3.37 7.28
CA VAL A 74 -2.55 -4.84 7.21
C VAL A 74 -3.97 -5.33 6.90
N MET A 75 -4.96 -4.44 6.90
CA MET A 75 -6.38 -4.79 6.77
C MET A 75 -6.75 -5.15 5.33
N VAL A 76 -7.50 -6.24 5.18
CA VAL A 76 -8.21 -6.61 3.96
C VAL A 76 -9.67 -6.79 4.34
N PRO A 77 -10.62 -6.08 3.70
CA PRO A 77 -12.04 -6.19 4.00
C PRO A 77 -12.59 -7.60 3.74
N ILE A 78 -13.83 -7.84 4.14
CA ILE A 78 -14.50 -9.13 3.92
C ILE A 78 -14.88 -9.29 2.44
N LYS A 79 -15.01 -10.55 2.00
CA LYS A 79 -15.45 -10.90 0.65
C LYS A 79 -16.74 -10.14 0.27
N GLY A 80 -16.81 -9.66 -0.98
CA GLY A 80 -17.92 -8.91 -1.54
C GLY A 80 -17.85 -7.40 -1.27
N THR A 81 -16.85 -6.92 -0.52
CA THR A 81 -16.70 -5.50 -0.24
C THR A 81 -16.15 -4.77 -1.46
N PHE A 82 -16.84 -3.69 -1.85
CA PHE A 82 -16.30 -2.62 -2.67
C PHE A 82 -15.83 -1.47 -1.77
N GLU A 83 -14.74 -0.82 -2.15
CA GLU A 83 -14.20 0.34 -1.48
C GLU A 83 -13.83 1.39 -2.52
N PHE A 84 -14.26 2.62 -2.27
CA PHE A 84 -13.89 3.79 -3.05
C PHE A 84 -13.14 4.76 -2.17
N ASP A 85 -11.98 5.22 -2.65
CA ASP A 85 -11.11 6.12 -1.92
C ASP A 85 -10.88 7.40 -2.69
N ILE A 86 -10.88 8.51 -1.97
CA ILE A 86 -10.44 9.82 -2.42
C ILE A 86 -9.24 10.20 -1.54
N GLN A 87 -8.10 10.41 -2.15
CA GLN A 87 -6.91 10.90 -1.47
C GLN A 87 -6.55 12.28 -2.03
N HIS A 88 -6.21 13.20 -1.14
CA HIS A 88 -5.89 14.58 -1.52
C HIS A 88 -4.69 15.09 -0.72
N ARG A 89 -3.75 15.73 -1.40
CA ARG A 89 -2.57 16.38 -0.84
C ARG A 89 -2.53 17.81 -1.33
N PHE A 90 -2.52 18.75 -0.40
CA PHE A 90 -2.36 20.18 -0.72
C PHE A 90 -0.88 20.53 -0.93
N GLY A 91 -0.59 21.78 -1.25
CA GLY A 91 0.78 22.29 -1.30
C GLY A 91 1.40 22.44 0.09
N THR A 92 2.68 22.79 0.14
CA THR A 92 3.40 22.98 1.41
C THR A 92 2.92 24.24 2.15
N VAL A 93 2.91 24.19 3.47
CA VAL A 93 2.45 25.31 4.32
C VAL A 93 3.43 26.49 4.39
N GLN A 94 4.58 26.41 3.72
CA GLN A 94 5.69 27.35 3.85
C GLN A 94 5.37 28.79 3.42
N HIS A 95 4.44 28.95 2.47
CA HIS A 95 4.02 30.29 1.98
C HIS A 95 3.05 31.00 2.93
N GLY A 96 2.63 30.35 4.02
CA GLY A 96 1.77 30.94 5.03
C GLY A 96 0.45 31.46 4.46
N PHE A 97 0.09 32.69 4.81
CA PHE A 97 -1.17 33.27 4.35
C PHE A 97 -1.22 33.59 2.85
N SER A 98 -0.10 33.64 2.13
CA SER A 98 -0.07 34.02 0.71
C SER A 98 -0.80 33.01 -0.19
N ASP A 99 -0.83 31.75 0.20
CA ASP A 99 -1.55 30.67 -0.49
C ASP A 99 -2.45 29.87 0.47
N ALA A 100 -2.84 30.50 1.59
CA ALA A 100 -3.64 29.90 2.66
C ALA A 100 -3.01 28.59 3.18
N PHE A 101 -1.71 28.62 3.49
CA PHE A 101 -0.94 27.46 3.97
C PHE A 101 -0.99 26.26 3.01
N GLY A 102 -0.84 26.52 1.71
CA GLY A 102 -0.81 25.52 0.67
C GLY A 102 -2.19 25.10 0.13
N LEU A 103 -3.30 25.57 0.72
CA LEU A 103 -4.66 25.20 0.28
C LEU A 103 -4.97 25.69 -1.15
N PHE A 104 -4.40 26.81 -1.59
CA PHE A 104 -4.55 27.36 -2.94
C PHE A 104 -3.39 27.02 -3.88
N ALA A 105 -2.41 26.25 -3.42
CA ALA A 105 -1.35 25.73 -4.27
C ALA A 105 -1.86 24.58 -5.15
N GLY A 106 -1.02 24.13 -6.10
CA GLY A 106 -1.31 22.93 -6.87
C GLY A 106 -1.48 21.71 -5.94
N ALA A 107 -2.56 20.95 -6.14
CA ALA A 107 -2.90 19.82 -5.32
C ALA A 107 -2.82 18.50 -6.11
N ASN A 108 -2.39 17.43 -5.43
CA ASN A 108 -2.47 16.08 -5.95
C ASN A 108 -3.75 15.40 -5.44
N MET A 109 -4.44 14.70 -6.34
CA MET A 109 -5.65 13.94 -6.03
C MET A 109 -5.59 12.56 -6.69
N LYS A 110 -6.00 11.54 -5.94
CA LYS A 110 -6.15 10.16 -6.44
C LYS A 110 -7.55 9.65 -6.12
N LEU A 111 -8.13 8.95 -7.08
CA LEU A 111 -9.32 8.14 -6.91
C LEU A 111 -8.92 6.68 -7.03
N ASN A 112 -9.37 5.85 -6.12
CA ASN A 112 -9.10 4.41 -6.14
C ASN A 112 -10.41 3.64 -5.95
N LEU A 113 -10.58 2.55 -6.69
CA LEU A 113 -11.69 1.61 -6.55
C LEU A 113 -11.12 0.22 -6.31
N SER A 114 -11.52 -0.40 -5.21
CA SER A 114 -11.07 -1.74 -4.83
C SER A 114 -12.24 -2.69 -4.63
N TYR A 115 -11.99 -3.99 -4.82
CA TYR A 115 -12.95 -5.06 -4.61
C TYR A 115 -12.30 -6.29 -3.99
N VAL A 116 -13.05 -6.99 -3.14
CA VAL A 116 -12.63 -8.23 -2.47
C VAL A 116 -13.36 -9.43 -3.07
N PRO A 117 -12.83 -10.08 -4.13
CA PRO A 117 -13.50 -11.19 -4.83
C PRO A 117 -13.58 -12.46 -3.97
N VAL A 118 -12.56 -12.72 -3.16
CA VAL A 118 -12.48 -13.86 -2.25
C VAL A 118 -11.89 -13.41 -0.92
N ASN A 119 -12.09 -14.20 0.13
CA ASN A 119 -11.53 -13.87 1.44
C ASN A 119 -10.02 -13.64 1.36
N ASN A 120 -9.53 -12.64 2.07
CA ASN A 120 -8.13 -12.24 2.18
C ASN A 120 -7.48 -11.65 0.91
N LEU A 121 -8.20 -11.51 -0.20
CA LEU A 121 -7.66 -10.94 -1.45
C LEU A 121 -8.46 -9.71 -1.85
N GLN A 122 -7.80 -8.57 -1.98
CA GLN A 122 -8.34 -7.33 -2.55
C GLN A 122 -7.57 -7.00 -3.82
N ILE A 123 -8.28 -6.53 -4.84
CA ILE A 123 -7.74 -5.99 -6.09
C ILE A 123 -8.25 -4.56 -6.24
N GLY A 124 -7.44 -3.68 -6.81
CA GLY A 124 -7.81 -2.26 -6.96
C GLY A 124 -7.24 -1.63 -8.21
N LEU A 125 -7.89 -0.55 -8.61
CA LEU A 125 -7.46 0.32 -9.71
C LEU A 125 -7.54 1.77 -9.24
N GLY A 126 -6.49 2.54 -9.53
CA GLY A 126 -6.39 3.94 -9.15
C GLY A 126 -6.10 4.85 -10.33
N ALA A 127 -6.45 6.12 -10.20
CA ALA A 127 -6.08 7.18 -11.13
C ALA A 127 -5.75 8.45 -10.34
N SER A 128 -4.61 9.08 -10.69
CA SER A 128 -4.11 10.29 -10.05
C SER A 128 -3.84 11.38 -11.09
N ASN A 129 -4.05 12.64 -10.72
CA ASN A 129 -3.62 13.78 -11.53
C ASN A 129 -2.09 13.99 -11.49
N GLU A 130 -1.40 13.42 -10.51
CA GLU A 130 0.05 13.43 -10.45
C GLU A 130 0.63 12.67 -11.64
N ASN A 131 1.27 13.36 -12.57
CA ASN A 131 1.81 12.78 -13.79
C ASN A 131 0.78 11.98 -14.62
N MET A 132 -0.52 12.23 -14.45
CA MET A 132 -1.61 11.47 -15.10
C MET A 132 -1.42 9.96 -14.91
N GLN A 133 -1.08 9.53 -13.70
CA GLN A 133 -0.79 8.13 -13.38
C GLN A 133 -2.08 7.33 -13.22
N VAL A 134 -2.05 6.10 -13.72
CA VAL A 134 -3.02 5.04 -13.41
C VAL A 134 -2.29 3.89 -12.77
N ASP A 135 -2.92 3.23 -11.80
CA ASP A 135 -2.31 2.11 -11.11
C ASP A 135 -3.26 0.92 -10.94
N GLY A 136 -2.65 -0.26 -10.87
CA GLY A 136 -3.32 -1.49 -10.46
C GLY A 136 -2.64 -2.05 -9.22
N ASN A 137 -3.44 -2.52 -8.25
CA ASN A 137 -2.90 -3.03 -7.01
C ASN A 137 -3.58 -4.33 -6.57
N ILE A 138 -2.84 -5.13 -5.81
CA ILE A 138 -3.30 -6.38 -5.20
C ILE A 138 -2.83 -6.41 -3.76
N LYS A 139 -3.72 -6.79 -2.84
CA LYS A 139 -3.45 -6.91 -1.41
C LYS A 139 -3.93 -8.28 -0.92
N PHE A 140 -3.03 -9.04 -0.30
CA PHE A 140 -3.31 -10.40 0.14
C PHE A 140 -2.93 -10.62 1.59
N ALA A 141 -3.92 -10.89 2.46
CA ALA A 141 -3.72 -11.21 3.87
C ALA A 141 -3.25 -12.66 4.02
N ILE A 142 -1.97 -12.86 4.34
CA ILE A 142 -1.32 -14.17 4.47
C ILE A 142 -1.63 -14.78 5.84
N ILE A 143 -1.45 -13.97 6.90
CA ILE A 143 -1.67 -14.36 8.29
C ILE A 143 -2.56 -13.33 8.95
N ARG A 144 -3.48 -13.79 9.80
CA ARG A 144 -4.33 -12.91 10.60
C ARG A 144 -4.10 -13.19 12.07
N GLN A 145 -3.85 -12.16 12.86
CA GLN A 145 -3.69 -12.24 14.31
C GLN A 145 -4.93 -12.88 14.95
N THR A 146 -4.71 -13.83 15.85
CA THR A 146 -5.80 -14.54 16.57
C THR A 146 -5.93 -14.04 17.99
N LYS A 147 -7.17 -14.14 18.54
CA LYS A 147 -7.45 -13.73 19.92
C LYS A 147 -6.84 -14.67 20.95
N ASP A 148 -6.63 -15.94 20.60
CA ASP A 148 -6.01 -16.95 21.45
C ASP A 148 -4.47 -16.87 21.47
N GLY A 149 -3.89 -15.95 20.68
CA GLY A 149 -2.44 -15.77 20.61
C GLY A 149 -1.70 -16.80 19.77
N SER A 150 -2.37 -17.79 19.16
CA SER A 150 -1.74 -18.81 18.32
C SER A 150 -1.07 -18.20 17.08
N MET A 151 -1.58 -17.07 16.59
CA MET A 151 -0.95 -16.20 15.59
C MET A 151 -0.78 -14.82 16.23
N PRO A 152 0.45 -14.45 16.63
CA PRO A 152 0.67 -13.22 17.41
C PRO A 152 0.63 -11.94 16.59
N VAL A 153 0.73 -12.02 15.24
CA VAL A 153 0.74 -10.91 14.30
C VAL A 153 -0.16 -11.18 13.10
N SER A 154 -0.51 -10.13 12.38
CA SER A 154 -1.06 -10.21 11.02
C SER A 154 0.03 -9.90 10.01
N VAL A 155 0.01 -10.59 8.86
CA VAL A 155 0.93 -10.36 7.74
C VAL A 155 0.13 -10.24 6.45
N THR A 156 0.34 -9.17 5.71
CA THR A 156 -0.30 -8.89 4.42
C THR A 156 0.77 -8.55 3.40
N TYR A 157 0.63 -9.05 2.19
CA TYR A 157 1.45 -8.67 1.05
C TYR A 157 0.68 -7.70 0.17
N TYR A 158 1.34 -6.62 -0.23
CA TYR A 158 0.80 -5.61 -1.12
C TYR A 158 1.71 -5.41 -2.32
N VAL A 159 1.13 -5.30 -3.50
CA VAL A 159 1.83 -4.95 -4.73
C VAL A 159 1.04 -3.88 -5.47
N ASN A 160 1.77 -2.91 -6.03
CA ASN A 160 1.22 -1.86 -6.88
C ASN A 160 2.07 -1.70 -8.14
N SER A 161 1.42 -1.50 -9.27
CA SER A 161 2.07 -1.15 -10.54
C SER A 161 1.45 0.13 -11.07
N ILE A 162 2.28 1.14 -11.27
CA ILE A 162 1.88 2.44 -11.82
C ILE A 162 2.32 2.55 -13.27
N MET A 163 1.44 3.13 -14.09
CA MET A 163 1.73 3.55 -15.45
C MET A 163 1.56 5.07 -15.58
N ASP A 164 2.61 5.77 -16.00
CA ASP A 164 2.55 7.17 -16.41
C ASP A 164 1.90 7.26 -17.80
N THR A 165 0.73 7.89 -17.88
CA THR A 165 -0.05 7.98 -19.14
C THR A 165 0.17 9.28 -19.91
N ARG A 166 1.07 10.17 -19.45
CA ARG A 166 1.37 11.41 -20.15
C ARG A 166 1.81 11.14 -21.59
N LYS A 167 1.51 12.09 -22.47
CA LYS A 167 1.97 12.01 -23.85
C LYS A 167 3.51 12.04 -23.89
N ALA A 168 4.09 11.15 -24.70
CA ALA A 168 5.52 11.19 -24.95
C ALA A 168 5.88 12.44 -25.76
N ASP A 169 6.76 13.25 -25.22
CA ASP A 169 7.29 14.47 -25.84
C ASP A 169 8.75 14.70 -25.39
N ASN A 170 9.34 15.83 -25.74
CA ASN A 170 10.71 16.15 -25.37
C ASN A 170 10.93 16.36 -23.85
N THR A 171 9.88 16.40 -23.05
CA THR A 171 9.93 16.57 -21.60
C THR A 171 9.73 15.25 -20.84
N THR A 172 9.25 14.21 -21.53
CA THR A 172 9.04 12.87 -20.97
C THR A 172 10.17 11.94 -21.39
N LEU A 173 10.49 10.97 -20.53
CA LEU A 173 11.60 10.03 -20.74
C LEU A 173 11.13 8.71 -21.38
N PHE A 174 9.99 8.71 -22.08
CA PHE A 174 9.39 7.48 -22.59
C PHE A 174 9.79 7.22 -24.04
N VAL A 175 10.71 6.31 -24.23
CA VAL A 175 11.08 5.77 -25.54
C VAL A 175 10.22 4.54 -25.86
N ASN A 176 10.05 3.65 -24.87
CA ASN A 176 9.26 2.43 -24.99
C ASN A 176 8.05 2.49 -24.05
N THR A 177 7.03 1.67 -24.30
CA THR A 177 5.89 1.57 -23.40
C THR A 177 6.29 1.07 -22.01
N SER A 178 7.29 0.20 -21.92
CA SER A 178 7.84 -0.30 -20.65
C SER A 178 8.40 0.80 -19.75
N ASP A 179 8.93 1.88 -20.35
CA ASP A 179 9.56 2.98 -19.61
C ASP A 179 8.56 3.73 -18.70
N ARG A 180 7.26 3.56 -18.97
CA ARG A 180 6.17 4.20 -18.24
C ARG A 180 5.84 3.56 -16.91
N PHE A 181 6.40 2.36 -16.63
CA PHE A 181 6.01 1.57 -15.47
C PHE A 181 6.97 1.72 -14.30
N SER A 182 6.37 1.76 -13.12
CA SER A 182 7.04 1.54 -11.84
C SER A 182 6.29 0.51 -11.02
N PHE A 183 7.00 -0.17 -10.13
CA PHE A 183 6.47 -1.27 -9.33
C PHE A 183 6.82 -1.06 -7.86
N TYR A 184 5.91 -1.47 -7.00
CA TYR A 184 6.07 -1.42 -5.56
C TYR A 184 5.62 -2.73 -4.93
N ASN A 185 6.38 -3.22 -3.97
CA ASN A 185 6.10 -4.43 -3.22
C ASN A 185 6.32 -4.16 -1.74
N GLU A 186 5.41 -4.62 -0.90
CA GLU A 186 5.44 -4.36 0.53
C GLU A 186 4.97 -5.60 1.30
N ILE A 187 5.66 -5.92 2.39
CA ILE A 187 5.24 -6.93 3.36
C ILE A 187 4.84 -6.20 4.64
N ILE A 188 3.55 -6.13 4.91
CA ILE A 188 3.00 -5.44 6.07
C ILE A 188 2.88 -6.41 7.22
N ILE A 189 3.57 -6.14 8.33
CA ILE A 189 3.53 -6.94 9.56
C ILE A 189 2.94 -6.07 10.66
N ALA A 190 1.78 -6.44 11.19
CA ALA A 190 1.09 -5.64 12.18
C ALA A 190 0.65 -6.44 13.39
N ARG A 191 0.57 -5.74 14.52
CA ARG A 191 0.04 -6.29 15.76
C ARG A 191 -0.88 -5.28 16.45
N LYS A 192 -2.05 -5.73 16.82
CA LYS A 192 -2.92 -5.06 17.78
C LYS A 192 -2.51 -5.50 19.17
N PHE A 193 -1.86 -4.62 19.94
CA PHE A 193 -1.35 -4.90 21.29
C PHE A 193 -2.43 -4.80 22.37
N SER A 194 -3.39 -3.89 22.16
CA SER A 194 -4.55 -3.70 23.02
C SER A 194 -5.76 -3.23 22.20
N GLU A 195 -6.89 -3.03 22.83
CA GLU A 195 -8.06 -2.45 22.14
C GLU A 195 -7.80 -1.05 21.60
N ASN A 196 -6.84 -0.32 22.18
CA ASN A 196 -6.55 1.06 21.81
C ASN A 196 -5.26 1.23 20.99
N PHE A 197 -4.34 0.26 20.96
CA PHE A 197 -3.01 0.47 20.40
C PHE A 197 -2.62 -0.62 19.41
N SER A 198 -2.23 -0.19 18.20
CA SER A 198 -1.72 -1.03 17.12
C SER A 198 -0.47 -0.42 16.49
N LEU A 199 0.44 -1.28 16.07
CA LEU A 199 1.63 -0.90 15.28
C LEU A 199 1.76 -1.81 14.07
N GLN A 200 2.37 -1.27 13.01
CA GLN A 200 2.85 -2.03 11.86
C GLN A 200 4.27 -1.63 11.49
N ILE A 201 4.98 -2.56 10.88
CA ILE A 201 6.26 -2.36 10.22
C ILE A 201 6.18 -3.00 8.84
N SER A 202 6.68 -2.29 7.82
CA SER A 202 6.57 -2.74 6.44
C SER A 202 7.89 -2.51 5.69
N PRO A 203 8.71 -3.54 5.48
CA PRO A 203 9.76 -3.48 4.48
C PRO A 203 9.14 -3.41 3.09
N SER A 204 9.64 -2.47 2.27
CA SER A 204 9.16 -2.22 0.93
C SER A 204 10.30 -2.19 -0.10
N TYR A 205 9.94 -2.46 -1.34
CA TYR A 205 10.82 -2.45 -2.51
C TYR A 205 10.12 -1.74 -3.67
N SER A 206 10.79 -0.75 -4.25
CA SER A 206 10.34 -0.02 -5.44
C SER A 206 11.28 -0.25 -6.61
N HIS A 207 10.73 -0.38 -7.81
CA HIS A 207 11.47 -0.44 -9.07
C HIS A 207 10.89 0.55 -10.07
N PHE A 208 11.78 1.31 -10.73
CA PHE A 208 11.40 2.24 -11.80
C PHE A 208 12.10 1.82 -13.10
N ASN A 209 11.32 1.58 -14.16
CA ASN A 209 11.88 1.17 -15.45
C ASN A 209 12.66 2.31 -16.12
N ASN A 210 12.30 3.57 -15.83
CA ASN A 210 12.97 4.73 -16.40
C ASN A 210 13.13 5.83 -15.35
N LEU A 211 14.32 6.42 -15.30
CA LEU A 211 14.69 7.50 -14.38
C LEU A 211 15.51 8.58 -15.09
N GLN A 212 15.41 9.79 -14.56
CA GLN A 212 16.22 10.91 -15.03
C GLN A 212 17.68 10.75 -14.64
N GLY A 213 18.57 11.14 -15.57
CA GLY A 213 19.98 11.34 -15.33
C GLY A 213 20.39 12.78 -15.48
N TYR A 214 21.64 13.11 -15.16
CA TYR A 214 22.27 14.40 -15.43
C TYR A 214 23.49 14.24 -16.33
N GLN A 215 23.85 15.27 -17.08
CA GLN A 215 25.10 15.30 -17.83
C GLN A 215 26.22 15.88 -16.96
N ASP A 216 27.33 15.16 -16.85
CA ASP A 216 28.54 15.66 -16.22
C ASP A 216 29.28 16.67 -17.13
N ALA A 217 30.41 17.20 -16.66
CA ALA A 217 31.21 18.17 -17.40
C ALA A 217 31.79 17.64 -18.72
N SER A 218 31.88 16.31 -18.88
CA SER A 218 32.32 15.66 -20.11
C SER A 218 31.19 15.39 -21.11
N GLY A 219 29.94 15.69 -20.72
CA GLY A 219 28.73 15.40 -21.49
C GLY A 219 28.21 13.98 -21.34
N LYS A 220 28.79 13.17 -20.44
CA LYS A 220 28.34 11.81 -20.14
C LYS A 220 27.08 11.85 -19.26
N VAL A 221 26.09 11.03 -19.60
CA VAL A 221 24.89 10.88 -18.77
C VAL A 221 25.20 10.03 -17.54
N MET A 222 24.96 10.59 -16.36
CA MET A 222 25.16 9.97 -15.07
C MET A 222 23.81 9.74 -14.37
N PRO A 223 23.61 8.63 -13.63
CA PRO A 223 22.38 8.38 -12.90
C PRO A 223 22.26 9.33 -11.69
N ILE A 224 21.05 9.80 -11.44
CA ILE A 224 20.71 10.51 -10.18
C ILE A 224 20.30 9.49 -9.12
N TRP A 225 19.51 8.50 -9.52
CA TRP A 225 18.94 7.47 -8.66
C TRP A 225 19.24 6.04 -9.18
N ASN A 226 19.17 5.07 -8.31
CA ASN A 226 19.13 3.66 -8.68
C ASN A 226 17.71 3.28 -9.11
N HIS A 227 17.57 2.30 -10.01
CA HIS A 227 16.25 1.78 -10.41
C HIS A 227 15.55 1.04 -9.27
N ASP A 228 16.32 0.40 -8.39
CA ASP A 228 15.88 -0.46 -7.30
C ASP A 228 16.11 0.25 -5.97
N ASN A 229 15.04 0.42 -5.17
CA ASN A 229 15.11 1.06 -3.87
C ASN A 229 14.33 0.30 -2.80
N PHE A 230 14.92 0.29 -1.60
CA PHE A 230 14.33 -0.30 -0.41
C PHE A 230 14.01 0.79 0.61
N ALA A 231 12.89 0.61 1.31
CA ALA A 231 12.52 1.43 2.45
C ALA A 231 11.93 0.55 3.56
N VAL A 232 11.85 1.12 4.76
CA VAL A 232 11.14 0.52 5.90
C VAL A 232 10.15 1.55 6.41
N GLU A 233 8.90 1.15 6.48
CA GLU A 233 7.78 1.97 6.89
C GLU A 233 7.31 1.54 8.28
N LEU A 234 7.01 2.51 9.14
CA LEU A 234 6.50 2.30 10.49
C LEU A 234 5.19 3.06 10.63
N GLY A 235 4.13 2.35 11.00
CA GLY A 235 2.81 2.94 11.19
C GLY A 235 2.24 2.63 12.56
N GLY A 236 1.52 3.59 13.15
CA GLY A 236 0.90 3.43 14.47
C GLY A 236 -0.50 4.02 14.55
N LYS A 237 -1.34 3.38 15.37
CA LYS A 237 -2.68 3.85 15.71
C LYS A 237 -2.88 3.83 17.23
N LEU A 238 -3.39 4.94 17.76
CA LEU A 238 -3.86 5.06 19.14
C LEU A 238 -5.33 5.50 19.13
N LYS A 239 -6.23 4.58 19.47
CA LYS A 239 -7.66 4.88 19.63
C LYS A 239 -7.87 5.78 20.85
N VAL A 240 -8.51 6.93 20.65
CA VAL A 240 -8.79 7.92 21.71
C VAL A 240 -10.25 7.92 22.12
N SER A 241 -11.16 7.55 21.21
CA SER A 241 -12.59 7.36 21.50
C SER A 241 -13.21 6.35 20.55
N ASP A 242 -14.49 6.02 20.74
CA ASP A 242 -15.20 5.22 19.75
C ASP A 242 -15.36 6.03 18.45
N GLY A 243 -14.78 5.51 17.39
CA GLY A 243 -14.78 6.15 16.07
C GLY A 243 -13.69 7.22 15.84
N MET A 244 -12.76 7.45 16.78
CA MET A 244 -11.63 8.37 16.56
C MET A 244 -10.32 7.79 17.06
N SER A 245 -9.29 7.86 16.21
CA SER A 245 -7.92 7.42 16.51
C SER A 245 -6.91 8.48 16.12
N LEU A 246 -5.80 8.56 16.84
CA LEU A 246 -4.58 9.24 16.38
C LEU A 246 -3.77 8.24 15.55
N ILE A 247 -3.21 8.72 14.45
CA ILE A 247 -2.41 7.92 13.52
C ILE A 247 -1.10 8.63 13.20
N ALA A 248 -0.07 7.83 12.96
CA ALA A 248 1.25 8.35 12.59
C ALA A 248 1.97 7.35 11.69
N ASN A 249 2.76 7.88 10.72
CA ASN A 249 3.65 7.10 9.86
C ASN A 249 5.04 7.72 9.85
N TYR A 250 6.03 6.85 9.66
CA TYR A 250 7.42 7.21 9.40
C TYR A 250 8.03 6.22 8.41
N ASP A 251 8.49 6.70 7.25
CA ASP A 251 9.10 5.87 6.23
C ASP A 251 10.56 6.26 6.06
N GLN A 252 11.43 5.28 6.22
CA GLN A 252 12.87 5.44 6.08
C GLN A 252 13.34 4.81 4.78
N PRO A 253 13.70 5.61 3.74
CA PRO A 253 14.46 5.12 2.61
C PRO A 253 15.82 4.57 3.07
N VAL A 254 16.17 3.37 2.62
CA VAL A 254 17.39 2.67 3.03
C VAL A 254 18.45 2.69 1.93
N THR A 255 18.03 2.62 0.68
CA THR A 255 18.94 2.62 -0.47
C THR A 255 19.66 3.97 -0.60
N GLN A 256 20.98 3.91 -0.74
CA GLN A 256 21.79 5.09 -1.07
C GLN A 256 21.86 5.26 -2.59
N ASN A 257 21.47 6.44 -3.06
CA ASN A 257 21.44 6.79 -4.46
C ASN A 257 22.71 7.57 -4.88
N PRO A 258 23.11 7.51 -6.16
CA PRO A 258 24.38 8.08 -6.62
C PRO A 258 24.52 9.60 -6.43
N ALA A 259 23.46 10.37 -6.64
CA ALA A 259 23.54 11.83 -6.59
C ALA A 259 22.54 12.48 -5.62
N GLN A 260 21.36 11.89 -5.40
CA GLN A 260 20.31 12.49 -4.58
C GLN A 260 19.56 11.42 -3.80
N ASN A 261 19.57 11.53 -2.47
CA ASN A 261 18.80 10.64 -1.61
C ASN A 261 17.45 11.26 -1.25
N PRO A 262 16.39 10.46 -1.19
CA PRO A 262 15.10 10.91 -0.69
C PRO A 262 15.18 11.26 0.80
N ARG A 263 14.32 12.18 1.24
CA ARG A 263 14.12 12.50 2.65
C ARG A 263 13.16 11.48 3.26
N PRO A 264 13.33 11.13 4.55
CA PRO A 264 12.33 10.32 5.25
C PRO A 264 10.96 11.00 5.23
N ASN A 265 9.91 10.18 5.12
CA ASN A 265 8.54 10.66 5.25
C ASN A 265 8.12 10.62 6.72
N ILE A 266 7.40 11.63 7.16
CA ILE A 266 6.77 11.64 8.48
C ILE A 266 5.39 12.28 8.35
N SER A 267 4.41 11.68 9.01
CA SER A 267 3.06 12.22 9.05
C SER A 267 2.34 11.89 10.35
N PHE A 268 1.41 12.77 10.71
CA PHE A 268 0.57 12.64 11.89
C PHE A 268 -0.84 13.07 11.55
N GLY A 269 -1.84 12.34 12.03
CA GLY A 269 -3.22 12.64 11.69
C GLY A 269 -4.23 12.10 12.68
N ILE A 270 -5.47 12.37 12.33
CA ILE A 270 -6.67 11.86 12.99
C ILE A 270 -7.43 11.01 12.00
N ASP A 271 -7.85 9.85 12.45
CA ASP A 271 -8.68 8.90 11.74
C ASP A 271 -10.05 8.87 12.41
N MET A 272 -11.11 9.14 11.63
CA MET A 272 -12.49 9.25 12.10
C MET A 272 -13.37 8.29 11.33
N ARG A 273 -13.83 7.25 12.00
CA ARG A 273 -14.67 6.22 11.40
C ARG A 273 -16.14 6.38 11.73
N THR A 274 -16.97 6.24 10.71
CA THR A 274 -18.42 6.09 10.81
C THR A 274 -18.86 4.70 10.33
N SER A 275 -20.15 4.41 10.29
CA SER A 275 -20.67 3.10 9.87
C SER A 275 -20.31 2.70 8.42
N GLY A 276 -20.00 3.65 7.57
CA GLY A 276 -19.71 3.36 6.14
C GLY A 276 -18.58 4.19 5.54
N HIS A 277 -18.02 5.13 6.31
CA HIS A 277 -16.92 5.99 5.85
C HIS A 277 -15.79 5.99 6.85
N ASP A 278 -14.59 6.18 6.33
CA ASP A 278 -13.37 6.43 7.04
C ASP A 278 -12.77 7.76 6.55
N PHE A 279 -12.48 8.68 7.48
CA PHE A 279 -11.97 10.02 7.19
C PHE A 279 -10.64 10.20 7.91
N GLN A 280 -9.59 10.50 7.15
CA GLN A 280 -8.29 10.84 7.73
C GLN A 280 -7.94 12.27 7.35
N ILE A 281 -7.54 13.08 8.33
CA ILE A 281 -6.97 14.41 8.13
C ILE A 281 -5.59 14.40 8.79
N PHE A 282 -4.58 14.84 8.08
CA PHE A 282 -3.21 14.74 8.56
C PHE A 282 -2.31 15.86 8.04
N ILE A 283 -1.17 15.98 8.66
CA ILE A 283 -0.01 16.74 8.18
C ILE A 283 1.12 15.76 7.88
N GLY A 284 1.87 16.01 6.81
CA GLY A 284 3.02 15.19 6.41
C GLY A 284 3.98 16.01 5.55
N ASN A 285 5.20 15.51 5.35
CA ASN A 285 6.21 16.18 4.52
C ASN A 285 6.31 15.62 3.09
N TYR A 286 5.32 14.88 2.63
CA TYR A 286 5.30 14.27 1.30
C TYR A 286 3.96 14.53 0.62
N GLY A 287 3.98 14.73 -0.71
CA GLY A 287 2.81 15.15 -1.49
C GLY A 287 2.43 14.23 -2.62
N SER A 288 3.15 13.13 -2.85
CA SER A 288 2.75 12.13 -3.84
C SER A 288 1.58 11.27 -3.31
N LEU A 289 0.90 10.61 -4.25
CA LEU A 289 -0.25 9.75 -3.97
C LEU A 289 0.04 8.29 -4.27
N SER A 290 1.31 7.96 -4.36
CA SER A 290 1.79 6.60 -4.53
C SER A 290 2.96 6.33 -3.58
N PRO A 291 2.96 5.19 -2.87
CA PRO A 291 3.99 4.89 -1.87
C PRO A 291 5.39 4.86 -2.49
N GLN A 292 5.55 4.28 -3.72
CA GLN A 292 6.85 4.28 -4.39
C GLN A 292 7.38 5.68 -4.69
N ASN A 293 6.52 6.64 -5.07
CA ASN A 293 6.98 8.00 -5.34
C ASN A 293 7.37 8.73 -4.04
N ASN A 294 6.63 8.52 -2.95
CA ASN A 294 6.92 9.14 -1.67
C ASN A 294 8.23 8.63 -1.06
N THR A 295 8.46 7.32 -1.09
CA THR A 295 9.70 6.72 -0.56
C THR A 295 10.92 6.98 -1.45
N PHE A 296 10.71 7.31 -2.72
CA PHE A 296 11.76 7.44 -3.72
C PHE A 296 12.15 8.88 -4.05
N PHE A 297 11.16 9.78 -4.18
CA PHE A 297 11.40 11.14 -4.70
C PHE A 297 11.19 12.25 -3.65
N ASN A 298 10.73 11.96 -2.44
CA ASN A 298 10.48 12.99 -1.47
C ASN A 298 11.74 13.80 -1.15
N GLN A 299 11.68 15.13 -1.35
CA GLN A 299 12.75 16.07 -1.04
C GLN A 299 12.38 17.03 0.08
N ASN A 300 11.11 17.04 0.52
CA ASN A 300 10.68 17.92 1.60
C ASN A 300 11.33 17.50 2.93
N ASP A 301 11.98 18.45 3.56
CA ASP A 301 12.68 18.23 4.82
C ASP A 301 11.79 18.63 6.01
N TYR A 302 11.30 17.63 6.75
CA TYR A 302 10.47 17.88 7.94
C TYR A 302 11.19 18.74 9.00
N LYS A 303 12.54 18.71 9.05
CA LYS A 303 13.35 19.56 9.96
C LYS A 303 13.30 21.04 9.58
N LYS A 304 12.95 21.35 8.33
CA LYS A 304 12.75 22.71 7.86
C LYS A 304 11.29 23.15 7.90
N GLY A 305 10.39 22.31 8.40
CA GLY A 305 8.96 22.59 8.45
C GLY A 305 8.27 22.50 7.09
N GLU A 306 8.85 21.73 6.13
CA GLU A 306 8.29 21.53 4.79
C GLU A 306 7.14 20.53 4.84
N PHE A 307 6.08 20.88 5.57
CA PHE A 307 4.87 20.08 5.72
C PHE A 307 3.77 20.52 4.75
N LEU A 308 2.86 19.62 4.50
CA LEU A 308 1.60 19.87 3.79
C LEU A 308 0.43 19.29 4.60
N ILE A 309 -0.78 19.73 4.24
CA ILE A 309 -2.03 19.16 4.76
C ILE A 309 -2.54 18.16 3.72
N GLY A 310 -3.12 17.06 4.21
CA GLY A 310 -3.77 16.07 3.36
C GLY A 310 -5.00 15.47 4.03
N PHE A 311 -5.84 14.84 3.22
CA PHE A 311 -6.93 14.03 3.72
C PHE A 311 -7.17 12.81 2.85
N ASN A 312 -7.74 11.78 3.46
CA ASN A 312 -8.28 10.60 2.78
C ASN A 312 -9.74 10.43 3.18
N ILE A 313 -10.55 9.99 2.24
CA ILE A 313 -11.94 9.60 2.46
C ILE A 313 -12.13 8.24 1.83
N SER A 314 -12.47 7.22 2.62
CA SER A 314 -12.82 5.89 2.13
C SER A 314 -14.29 5.61 2.38
N ARG A 315 -14.93 4.96 1.42
CA ARG A 315 -16.28 4.44 1.57
C ARG A 315 -16.33 2.97 1.20
N LEU A 316 -16.93 2.17 2.08
CA LEU A 316 -17.07 0.74 1.91
C LEU A 316 -18.53 0.37 1.71
N TRP A 317 -18.79 -0.55 0.75
CA TRP A 317 -20.08 -1.21 0.53
C TRP A 317 -19.87 -2.71 0.52
N ASN A 318 -20.72 -3.43 1.21
CA ASN A 318 -20.76 -4.90 1.14
C ASN A 318 -22.14 -5.33 0.68
N PHE A 319 -22.21 -6.08 -0.41
CA PHE A 319 -23.44 -6.57 -1.03
C PHE A 319 -23.64 -8.05 -0.75
#